data_6da88c09a0a7952d0e5f704318973c9a
#
_entry.id   6da88c09a0a7952d0e5f704318973c9a
#
_cell.length_a   1.000
_cell.length_b   1.000
_cell.length_c   1.000
_cell.angle_alpha   90.00
_cell.angle_beta   90.00
_cell.angle_gamma   90.00
#
_symmetry.space_group_name_H-M   'P 1'
#
loop_
_entity.id
_entity.type
_entity.pdbx_description
1 polymer ?
#
loop_
_entity_poly.entity_id
_entity_poly.type
_entity_poly.pdbx_seq_one_letter_code
_entity_poly.pdbx_strand_id
1 'polypeptide(L)'
;ASAIAVGNVLVPVIAKRDYAGHVAMATGVYSGCITAGSATAGLLSAPLAQMWGGWRASLAFWSVPPLVVAALWALRILHNRKVVIASAGGTIETSDTGDIDDIGDRSTTANAQNPHSAQRPACSTQSSHGVFARVLRRPMTWYVTAFMGLQSSAFYTMSNWMPSISASIGYDASTAGVHLFIFQGIGILSGLVIPKLMNVRGNQVCAALTASAPMLIAGLGMLLLPHLMPVWAFVGGCAQGASLVVALALIALRGHDSAETVVLSGVAQSFGYLIASLGPLMFGVLVQATGGHHVPLMVFTFVAFLQCVVAVIVGRPSKM
;
A
#
# COMPACT_ATOMS: atom_id res chain seq x y z
N ALA A 1 -2.59 14.33 4.35
CA ALA A 1 -1.48 13.37 4.51
C ALA A 1 -1.70 12.45 5.72
N SER A 2 -1.94 12.97 6.94
CA SER A 2 -2.06 12.17 8.17
C SER A 2 -3.20 11.15 8.14
N ALA A 3 -4.38 11.50 7.63
CA ALA A 3 -5.52 10.59 7.52
C ALA A 3 -5.23 9.38 6.59
N ILE A 4 -4.49 9.60 5.50
CA ILE A 4 -4.08 8.52 4.58
C ILE A 4 -3.10 7.59 5.27
N ALA A 5 -2.14 8.12 6.03
CA ALA A 5 -1.19 7.32 6.79
C ALA A 5 -1.88 6.43 7.83
N VAL A 6 -2.85 6.99 8.57
CA VAL A 6 -3.67 6.22 9.52
C VAL A 6 -4.46 5.12 8.81
N GLY A 7 -5.09 5.42 7.66
CA GLY A 7 -5.80 4.42 6.86
C GLY A 7 -4.89 3.28 6.40
N ASN A 8 -3.71 3.60 5.87
CA ASN A 8 -2.74 2.60 5.40
C ASN A 8 -2.24 1.65 6.51
N VAL A 9 -2.22 2.11 7.76
CA VAL A 9 -1.85 1.28 8.92
C VAL A 9 -3.03 0.47 9.43
N LEU A 10 -4.22 1.08 9.53
CA LEU A 10 -5.39 0.45 10.14
C LEU A 10 -6.06 -0.59 9.24
N VAL A 11 -6.14 -0.34 7.93
CA VAL A 11 -6.87 -1.24 7.01
C VAL A 11 -6.27 -2.64 6.96
N PRO A 12 -4.94 -2.85 6.86
CA PRO A 12 -4.35 -4.19 6.93
C PRO A 12 -4.61 -4.91 8.27
N VAL A 13 -4.65 -4.15 9.38
CA VAL A 13 -4.95 -4.70 10.71
C VAL A 13 -6.40 -5.17 10.80
N ILE A 14 -7.33 -4.35 10.30
CA ILE A 14 -8.76 -4.69 10.24
C ILE A 14 -8.98 -5.88 9.30
N ALA A 15 -8.33 -5.89 8.12
CA ALA A 15 -8.41 -6.99 7.17
C ALA A 15 -7.93 -8.31 7.79
N LYS A 16 -6.83 -8.29 8.56
CA LYS A 16 -6.32 -9.47 9.25
C LYS A 16 -7.25 -9.93 10.38
N ARG A 17 -7.90 -9.00 11.09
CA ARG A 17 -8.82 -9.31 12.18
C ARG A 17 -10.15 -9.87 11.68
N ASP A 18 -10.76 -9.22 10.69
CA ASP A 18 -12.13 -9.50 10.26
C ASP A 18 -12.18 -10.49 9.08
N TYR A 19 -11.08 -10.63 8.31
CA TYR A 19 -10.99 -11.47 7.11
C TYR A 19 -9.79 -12.42 7.14
N ALA A 20 -9.52 -13.07 8.27
CA ALA A 20 -8.33 -13.90 8.50
C ALA A 20 -8.08 -14.96 7.40
N GLY A 21 -9.14 -15.52 6.79
CA GLY A 21 -9.03 -16.49 5.67
C GLY A 21 -8.80 -15.87 4.29
N HIS A 22 -8.99 -14.53 4.12
CA HIS A 22 -8.97 -13.84 2.82
C HIS A 22 -8.21 -12.52 2.86
N VAL A 23 -7.19 -12.40 3.71
CA VAL A 23 -6.41 -11.17 3.93
C VAL A 23 -5.83 -10.62 2.63
N ALA A 24 -5.29 -11.49 1.77
CA ALA A 24 -4.72 -11.09 0.48
C ALA A 24 -5.78 -10.47 -0.45
N MET A 25 -6.98 -11.05 -0.48
CA MET A 25 -8.10 -10.53 -1.26
C MET A 25 -8.57 -9.17 -0.72
N ALA A 26 -8.73 -9.04 0.60
CA ALA A 26 -9.14 -7.78 1.23
C ALA A 26 -8.12 -6.66 0.98
N THR A 27 -6.82 -6.97 1.06
CA THR A 27 -5.74 -6.02 0.76
C THR A 27 -5.73 -5.65 -0.73
N GLY A 28 -5.94 -6.62 -1.62
CA GLY A 28 -6.03 -6.40 -3.07
C GLY A 28 -7.21 -5.49 -3.45
N VAL A 29 -8.39 -5.72 -2.88
CA VAL A 29 -9.57 -4.87 -3.08
C VAL A 29 -9.31 -3.45 -2.57
N TYR A 30 -8.75 -3.30 -1.38
CA TYR A 30 -8.39 -2.00 -0.81
C TYR A 30 -7.42 -1.23 -1.72
N SER A 31 -6.33 -1.85 -2.14
CA SER A 31 -5.34 -1.23 -3.03
C SER A 31 -5.95 -0.88 -4.39
N GLY A 32 -6.80 -1.77 -4.93
CA GLY A 32 -7.54 -1.53 -6.16
C GLY A 32 -8.47 -0.33 -6.05
N CYS A 33 -9.21 -0.18 -4.95
CA CYS A 33 -10.08 0.96 -4.70
C CYS A 33 -9.31 2.28 -4.61
N ILE A 34 -8.14 2.30 -3.96
CA ILE A 34 -7.29 3.50 -3.90
C ILE A 34 -6.88 3.92 -5.32
N THR A 35 -6.38 2.97 -6.11
CA THR A 35 -5.92 3.25 -7.47
C THR A 35 -7.07 3.64 -8.39
N ALA A 36 -8.22 2.97 -8.29
CA ALA A 36 -9.43 3.31 -9.05
C ALA A 36 -9.94 4.71 -8.70
N GLY A 37 -9.96 5.07 -7.41
CA GLY A 37 -10.32 6.41 -6.95
C GLY A 37 -9.39 7.48 -7.52
N SER A 38 -8.08 7.24 -7.50
CA SER A 38 -7.08 8.14 -8.08
C SER A 38 -7.23 8.28 -9.60
N ALA A 39 -7.45 7.18 -10.32
CA ALA A 39 -7.70 7.17 -11.75
C ALA A 39 -8.96 7.97 -12.12
N THR A 40 -10.05 7.72 -11.41
CA THR A 40 -11.33 8.42 -11.61
C THR A 40 -11.20 9.92 -11.31
N ALA A 41 -10.46 10.28 -10.25
CA ALA A 41 -10.19 11.67 -9.92
C ALA A 41 -9.39 12.36 -11.06
N GLY A 42 -8.36 11.71 -11.59
CA GLY A 42 -7.59 12.22 -12.72
C GLY A 42 -8.46 12.48 -13.95
N LEU A 43 -9.37 11.56 -14.26
CA LEU A 43 -10.26 11.66 -15.41
C LEU A 43 -11.31 12.77 -15.26
N LEU A 44 -11.96 12.86 -14.09
CA LEU A 44 -13.15 13.70 -13.89
C LEU A 44 -12.85 15.10 -13.38
N SER A 45 -11.70 15.34 -12.73
CA SER A 45 -11.44 16.63 -12.07
C SER A 45 -11.37 17.81 -13.06
N ALA A 46 -10.78 17.62 -14.24
CA ALA A 46 -10.69 18.68 -15.25
C ALA A 46 -12.07 19.00 -15.89
N PRO A 47 -12.87 18.02 -16.38
CA PRO A 47 -14.22 18.27 -16.85
C PRO A 47 -15.13 18.93 -15.80
N LEU A 48 -15.08 18.46 -14.54
CA LEU A 48 -15.88 19.05 -13.46
C LEU A 48 -15.51 20.51 -13.17
N ALA A 49 -14.20 20.83 -13.22
CA ALA A 49 -13.75 22.19 -13.05
C ALA A 49 -14.22 23.11 -14.20
N GLN A 50 -14.27 22.60 -15.43
CA GLN A 50 -14.76 23.35 -16.58
C GLN A 50 -16.29 23.56 -16.52
N MET A 51 -17.04 22.53 -16.11
CA MET A 51 -18.52 22.59 -16.07
C MET A 51 -19.04 23.46 -14.92
N TRP A 52 -18.39 23.48 -13.76
CA TRP A 52 -18.91 24.08 -12.54
C TRP A 52 -18.12 25.30 -12.03
N GLY A 53 -17.44 26.00 -12.93
CA GLY A 53 -16.87 27.31 -12.62
C GLY A 53 -15.54 27.30 -11.86
N GLY A 54 -14.76 26.23 -12.00
CA GLY A 54 -13.36 26.21 -11.58
C GLY A 54 -12.97 25.11 -10.61
N TRP A 55 -11.70 25.09 -10.25
CA TRP A 55 -11.09 24.05 -9.41
C TRP A 55 -11.73 23.88 -8.03
N ARG A 56 -12.31 24.96 -7.47
CA ARG A 56 -12.99 24.92 -6.17
C ARG A 56 -14.23 24.05 -6.20
N ALA A 57 -15.01 24.07 -7.27
CA ALA A 57 -16.19 23.24 -7.44
C ALA A 57 -15.79 21.75 -7.60
N SER A 58 -14.73 21.47 -8.35
CA SER A 58 -14.17 20.12 -8.46
C SER A 58 -13.70 19.57 -7.09
N LEU A 59 -13.01 20.38 -6.29
CA LEU A 59 -12.61 19.97 -4.93
C LEU A 59 -13.81 19.74 -4.00
N ALA A 60 -14.85 20.58 -4.09
CA ALA A 60 -16.07 20.41 -3.31
C ALA A 60 -16.77 19.09 -3.66
N PHE A 61 -16.83 18.73 -4.94
CA PHE A 61 -17.37 17.42 -5.37
C PHE A 61 -16.58 16.26 -4.76
N TRP A 62 -15.24 16.30 -4.81
CA TRP A 62 -14.40 15.24 -4.27
C TRP A 62 -14.36 15.17 -2.73
N SER A 63 -14.93 16.16 -2.03
CA SER A 63 -15.12 16.08 -0.58
C SER A 63 -16.32 15.22 -0.18
N VAL A 64 -17.30 15.00 -1.10
CA VAL A 64 -18.51 14.23 -0.81
C VAL A 64 -18.25 12.76 -0.48
N PRO A 65 -17.47 11.97 -1.26
CA PRO A 65 -17.21 10.57 -0.93
C PRO A 65 -16.59 10.35 0.47
N PRO A 66 -15.55 11.10 0.90
CA PRO A 66 -15.04 10.97 2.26
C PRO A 66 -16.04 11.29 3.35
N LEU A 67 -16.92 12.30 3.13
CA LEU A 67 -17.98 12.66 4.08
C LEU A 67 -19.02 11.54 4.19
N VAL A 68 -19.43 10.93 3.08
CA VAL A 68 -20.33 9.78 3.09
C VAL A 68 -19.72 8.61 3.87
N VAL A 69 -18.45 8.28 3.61
CA VAL A 69 -17.75 7.22 4.33
C VAL A 69 -17.65 7.56 5.82
N ALA A 70 -17.31 8.79 6.18
CA ALA A 70 -17.26 9.23 7.58
C ALA A 70 -18.62 9.11 8.27
N ALA A 71 -19.71 9.50 7.60
CA ALA A 71 -21.06 9.35 8.11
C ALA A 71 -21.46 7.87 8.32
N LEU A 72 -21.13 7.00 7.36
CA LEU A 72 -21.38 5.56 7.49
C LEU A 72 -20.59 4.94 8.68
N TRP A 73 -19.34 5.33 8.87
CA TRP A 73 -18.55 4.89 10.02
C TRP A 73 -19.11 5.43 11.35
N ALA A 74 -19.53 6.69 11.40
CA ALA A 74 -20.17 7.26 12.58
C ALA A 74 -21.46 6.53 12.94
N LEU A 75 -22.31 6.24 11.94
CA LEU A 75 -23.53 5.45 12.14
C LEU A 75 -23.23 4.04 12.66
N ARG A 76 -22.22 3.37 12.10
CA ARG A 76 -21.77 2.03 12.58
C ARG A 76 -21.29 2.06 14.02
N ILE A 77 -20.51 3.08 14.40
CA ILE A 77 -20.02 3.24 15.78
C ILE A 77 -21.18 3.49 16.74
N LEU A 78 -22.12 4.34 16.36
CA LEU A 78 -23.30 4.64 17.17
C LEU A 78 -24.21 3.40 17.32
N HIS A 79 -24.36 2.61 16.25
CA HIS A 79 -25.13 1.36 16.29
C HIS A 79 -24.48 0.33 17.21
N ASN A 80 -23.16 0.12 17.07
CA ASN A 80 -22.43 -0.83 17.92
C ASN A 80 -22.41 -0.40 19.39
N ARG A 81 -22.34 0.90 19.69
CA ARG A 81 -22.48 1.40 21.05
C ARG A 81 -23.84 1.09 21.67
N LYS A 82 -24.92 1.21 20.89
CA LYS A 82 -26.26 0.85 21.36
C LYS A 82 -26.38 -0.64 21.67
N VAL A 83 -25.77 -1.51 20.85
CA VAL A 83 -25.78 -2.97 21.07
C VAL A 83 -24.98 -3.34 22.34
N VAL A 84 -23.83 -2.73 22.57
CA VAL A 84 -23.03 -2.96 23.77
C VAL A 84 -23.74 -2.47 25.03
N ILE A 85 -24.42 -1.33 25.01
CA ILE A 85 -25.19 -0.80 26.13
C ILE A 85 -26.44 -1.67 26.39
N ALA A 86 -27.08 -2.16 25.34
CA ALA A 86 -28.24 -3.05 25.47
C ALA A 86 -27.83 -4.42 26.05
N SER A 87 -26.66 -4.96 25.65
CA SER A 87 -26.14 -6.22 26.24
C SER A 87 -25.59 -6.05 27.67
N ALA A 88 -25.11 -4.86 28.04
CA ALA A 88 -24.68 -4.56 29.41
C ALA A 88 -25.85 -4.23 30.35
N GLY A 89 -26.97 -3.74 29.81
CA GLY A 89 -28.20 -3.47 30.58
C GLY A 89 -29.07 -4.72 30.83
N GLY A 90 -28.80 -5.83 30.14
CA GLY A 90 -29.53 -7.10 30.31
C GLY A 90 -28.97 -8.04 31.40
N THR A 91 -27.94 -7.65 32.14
CA THR A 91 -27.31 -8.47 33.18
C THR A 91 -27.51 -7.93 34.61
N ILE A 92 -28.54 -7.10 34.82
CA ILE A 92 -28.97 -6.71 36.17
C ILE A 92 -30.42 -7.20 36.32
N GLU A 93 -30.62 -8.50 36.40
CA GLU A 93 -31.77 -9.10 37.05
C GLU A 93 -31.26 -9.97 38.20
N THR A 94 -31.39 -9.40 39.38
CA THR A 94 -31.73 -10.02 40.66
C THR A 94 -31.28 -11.47 40.84
N SER A 95 -30.16 -11.69 41.50
CA SER A 95 -30.05 -12.83 42.39
C SER A 95 -30.53 -12.38 43.78
N ASP A 96 -31.77 -12.71 44.02
CA ASP A 96 -32.42 -12.59 45.31
C ASP A 96 -31.80 -13.57 46.29
N THR A 97 -31.73 -13.12 47.51
CA THR A 97 -31.37 -13.77 48.75
C THR A 97 -31.96 -15.18 48.92
N GLY A 98 -31.14 -16.12 49.39
CA GLY A 98 -31.64 -17.39 49.88
C GLY A 98 -30.55 -18.36 50.31
N ASP A 99 -30.33 -18.37 51.64
CA ASP A 99 -29.91 -19.48 52.53
C ASP A 99 -28.48 -20.06 52.48
N ILE A 100 -27.84 -19.76 53.56
CA ILE A 100 -26.73 -20.46 54.24
C ILE A 100 -27.28 -21.78 54.82
N ASP A 101 -26.52 -22.82 54.64
CA ASP A 101 -26.32 -24.02 55.43
C ASP A 101 -26.28 -25.29 54.56
N ASP A 102 -25.19 -25.95 54.39
CA ASP A 102 -24.86 -27.20 55.14
C ASP A 102 -23.49 -27.76 54.71
N ILE A 103 -22.84 -28.28 55.69
CA ILE A 103 -21.54 -28.96 55.74
C ILE A 103 -21.66 -30.36 55.13
N GLY A 104 -20.71 -30.78 54.31
CA GLY A 104 -20.66 -32.16 53.90
C GLY A 104 -19.44 -32.56 53.05
N ASP A 105 -18.38 -32.87 53.75
CA ASP A 105 -17.24 -33.69 53.34
C ASP A 105 -17.63 -34.90 52.46
N ARG A 106 -17.00 -35.07 51.29
CA ARG A 106 -16.66 -36.40 50.73
C ARG A 106 -15.65 -36.30 49.57
N SER A 107 -14.43 -36.66 49.94
CA SER A 107 -13.46 -37.26 49.02
C SER A 107 -14.07 -38.38 48.18
N THR A 108 -13.91 -38.35 46.86
CA THR A 108 -13.59 -39.56 46.08
C THR A 108 -13.16 -39.17 44.63
N THR A 109 -11.99 -39.62 44.31
CA THR A 109 -11.39 -39.90 43.02
C THR A 109 -12.35 -40.26 41.89
N ALA A 110 -12.25 -39.57 40.73
CA ALA A 110 -12.46 -40.17 39.42
C ALA A 110 -11.79 -39.37 38.33
N ASN A 111 -10.80 -39.96 37.78
CA ASN A 111 -10.10 -39.81 36.56
C ASN A 111 -11.04 -39.53 35.37
N ALA A 112 -10.87 -38.40 34.67
CA ALA A 112 -11.36 -38.24 33.32
C ALA A 112 -10.35 -37.37 32.52
N GLN A 113 -9.58 -38.08 31.73
CA GLN A 113 -8.72 -37.57 30.68
C GLN A 113 -9.51 -36.64 29.74
N ASN A 114 -9.13 -35.41 29.68
CA ASN A 114 -9.58 -34.49 28.66
C ASN A 114 -8.37 -34.10 27.76
N PRO A 115 -8.21 -34.72 26.59
CA PRO A 115 -7.06 -34.49 25.70
C PRO A 115 -7.33 -33.37 24.72
N HIS A 116 -7.67 -32.18 25.18
CA HIS A 116 -7.70 -30.97 24.36
C HIS A 116 -7.29 -29.74 25.17
N SER A 117 -6.19 -29.85 25.90
CA SER A 117 -5.41 -28.67 26.22
C SER A 117 -4.67 -28.28 24.94
N ALA A 118 -5.32 -27.44 24.09
CA ALA A 118 -4.65 -26.72 23.02
C ALA A 118 -3.45 -26.04 23.65
N GLN A 119 -2.25 -26.59 23.39
CA GLN A 119 -0.98 -25.93 23.63
C GLN A 119 -1.05 -24.56 22.94
N ARG A 120 -1.33 -23.52 23.71
CA ARG A 120 -0.92 -22.17 23.32
C ARG A 120 0.58 -22.27 23.05
N PRO A 121 1.03 -21.99 21.82
CA PRO A 121 2.45 -21.92 21.57
C PRO A 121 3.00 -20.90 22.55
N ALA A 122 3.91 -21.32 23.42
CA ALA A 122 4.66 -20.45 24.29
C ALA A 122 5.29 -19.40 23.38
N CYS A 123 4.77 -18.18 23.41
CA CYS A 123 5.37 -17.03 22.79
C CYS A 123 6.69 -16.82 23.52
N SER A 124 7.75 -17.45 22.99
CA SER A 124 9.11 -17.15 23.41
C SER A 124 9.29 -15.67 23.11
N THR A 125 9.32 -14.85 24.13
CA THR A 125 9.74 -13.44 24.13
C THR A 125 11.22 -13.39 23.76
N GLN A 126 11.56 -13.76 22.52
CA GLN A 126 12.79 -13.27 21.93
C GLN A 126 12.66 -11.74 21.95
N SER A 127 13.52 -11.08 22.71
CA SER A 127 13.43 -9.65 22.91
C SER A 127 13.31 -8.98 21.54
N SER A 128 12.21 -8.28 21.29
CA SER A 128 11.92 -7.59 20.02
C SER A 128 13.08 -6.69 19.57
N HIS A 129 13.89 -6.21 20.50
CA HIS A 129 15.12 -5.47 20.26
C HIS A 129 16.20 -6.30 19.52
N GLY A 130 16.34 -7.61 19.81
CA GLY A 130 17.32 -8.45 19.14
C GLY A 130 16.97 -8.74 17.68
N VAL A 131 15.69 -8.93 17.37
CA VAL A 131 15.18 -9.12 16.00
C VAL A 131 15.36 -7.84 15.18
N PHE A 132 14.99 -6.70 15.74
CA PHE A 132 15.11 -5.39 15.09
C PHE A 132 16.57 -5.07 14.71
N ALA A 133 17.50 -5.21 15.65
CA ALA A 133 18.91 -4.96 15.39
C ALA A 133 19.48 -5.92 14.34
N ARG A 134 19.05 -7.18 14.33
CA ARG A 134 19.48 -8.19 13.34
C ARG A 134 18.99 -7.81 11.94
N VAL A 135 17.74 -7.42 11.77
CA VAL A 135 17.17 -7.01 10.48
C VAL A 135 17.87 -5.78 9.94
N LEU A 136 18.13 -4.75 10.77
CA LEU A 136 18.81 -3.53 10.33
C LEU A 136 20.26 -3.75 9.89
N ARG A 137 20.96 -4.75 10.44
CA ARG A 137 22.34 -5.07 10.07
C ARG A 137 22.47 -5.83 8.75
N ARG A 138 21.38 -6.37 8.22
CA ARG A 138 21.40 -7.11 6.95
C ARG A 138 21.40 -6.14 5.77
N PRO A 139 22.37 -6.21 4.84
CA PRO A 139 22.39 -5.33 3.67
C PRO A 139 21.15 -5.53 2.78
N MET A 140 20.58 -6.75 2.73
CA MET A 140 19.39 -7.06 1.98
C MET A 140 18.17 -6.21 2.46
N THR A 141 18.08 -5.89 3.75
CA THR A 141 17.05 -5.01 4.29
C THR A 141 17.04 -3.65 3.59
N TRP A 142 18.22 -3.06 3.42
CA TRP A 142 18.37 -1.76 2.78
C TRP A 142 18.12 -1.79 1.27
N TYR A 143 18.49 -2.90 0.59
CA TYR A 143 18.15 -3.06 -0.83
C TYR A 143 16.64 -3.21 -1.03
N VAL A 144 15.94 -3.97 -0.19
CA VAL A 144 14.46 -4.07 -0.22
C VAL A 144 13.84 -2.71 0.08
N THR A 145 14.36 -1.99 1.08
CA THR A 145 13.91 -0.63 1.43
C THR A 145 14.12 0.36 0.28
N ALA A 146 15.29 0.31 -0.35
CA ALA A 146 15.60 1.15 -1.52
C ALA A 146 14.67 0.84 -2.70
N PHE A 147 14.43 -0.44 -2.99
CA PHE A 147 13.48 -0.84 -4.04
C PHE A 147 12.07 -0.32 -3.75
N MET A 148 11.59 -0.49 -2.51
CA MET A 148 10.29 0.03 -2.08
C MET A 148 10.21 1.55 -2.20
N GLY A 149 11.27 2.26 -1.81
CA GLY A 149 11.35 3.72 -1.88
C GLY A 149 11.39 4.24 -3.31
N LEU A 150 12.26 3.68 -4.16
CA LEU A 150 12.43 4.11 -5.55
C LEU A 150 11.16 3.88 -6.39
N GLN A 151 10.54 2.69 -6.27
CA GLN A 151 9.28 2.40 -6.98
C GLN A 151 8.14 3.33 -6.51
N SER A 152 8.03 3.58 -5.21
CA SER A 152 7.02 4.48 -4.67
C SER A 152 7.30 5.94 -5.06
N SER A 153 8.57 6.37 -5.08
CA SER A 153 8.98 7.67 -5.57
C SER A 153 8.57 7.87 -7.03
N ALA A 154 8.85 6.89 -7.90
CA ALA A 154 8.47 6.95 -9.30
C ALA A 154 6.94 7.02 -9.47
N PHE A 155 6.20 6.21 -8.72
CA PHE A 155 4.74 6.23 -8.71
C PHE A 155 4.17 7.59 -8.31
N TYR A 156 4.57 8.12 -7.16
CA TYR A 156 4.04 9.39 -6.67
C TYR A 156 4.45 10.57 -7.55
N THR A 157 5.66 10.54 -8.13
CA THR A 157 6.11 11.57 -9.06
C THR A 157 5.24 11.58 -10.30
N MET A 158 5.02 10.45 -10.96
CA MET A 158 4.18 10.39 -12.16
C MET A 158 2.72 10.69 -11.84
N SER A 159 2.17 10.17 -10.74
CA SER A 159 0.79 10.46 -10.36
C SER A 159 0.51 11.93 -10.12
N ASN A 160 1.49 12.69 -9.62
CA ASN A 160 1.31 14.12 -9.35
C ASN A 160 1.65 15.00 -10.56
N TRP A 161 2.67 14.62 -11.34
CA TRP A 161 3.23 15.52 -12.36
C TRP A 161 2.85 15.16 -13.80
N MET A 162 2.33 13.95 -14.07
CA MET A 162 1.93 13.53 -15.41
C MET A 162 0.95 14.50 -16.10
N PRO A 163 -0.10 15.02 -15.42
CA PRO A 163 -0.97 16.01 -16.07
C PRO A 163 -0.24 17.30 -16.42
N SER A 164 0.68 17.77 -15.57
CA SER A 164 1.48 18.97 -15.82
C SER A 164 2.48 18.77 -16.97
N ILE A 165 3.10 17.59 -17.05
CA ILE A 165 3.98 17.22 -18.17
C ILE A 165 3.18 17.18 -19.46
N SER A 166 1.98 16.57 -19.47
CA SER A 166 1.10 16.53 -20.64
C SER A 166 0.69 17.93 -21.09
N ALA A 167 0.31 18.79 -20.16
CA ALA A 167 -0.06 20.17 -20.46
C ALA A 167 1.10 20.98 -21.04
N SER A 168 2.33 20.76 -20.57
CA SER A 168 3.53 21.44 -21.09
C SER A 168 3.89 21.07 -22.52
N ILE A 169 3.36 19.97 -23.05
CA ILE A 169 3.55 19.49 -24.44
C ILE A 169 2.42 19.98 -25.33
N GLY A 170 1.38 20.62 -24.76
CA GLY A 170 0.26 21.20 -25.52
C GLY A 170 -1.04 20.38 -25.42
N TYR A 171 -1.11 19.35 -24.65
CA TYR A 171 -2.37 18.65 -24.41
C TYR A 171 -3.30 19.47 -23.49
N ASP A 172 -4.58 19.47 -23.79
CA ASP A 172 -5.59 20.08 -22.92
C ASP A 172 -5.73 19.35 -21.58
N ALA A 173 -6.31 20.00 -20.58
CA ALA A 173 -6.43 19.47 -19.23
C ALA A 173 -7.26 18.17 -19.16
N SER A 174 -8.25 18.00 -20.03
CA SER A 174 -9.08 16.80 -20.11
C SER A 174 -8.25 15.61 -20.60
N THR A 175 -7.51 15.79 -21.70
CA THR A 175 -6.61 14.77 -22.25
C THR A 175 -5.48 14.43 -21.29
N ALA A 176 -4.92 15.41 -20.57
CA ALA A 176 -3.94 15.17 -19.52
C ALA A 176 -4.50 14.30 -18.38
N GLY A 177 -5.76 14.49 -18.03
CA GLY A 177 -6.49 13.63 -17.09
C GLY A 177 -6.67 12.19 -17.60
N VAL A 178 -6.92 12.02 -18.90
CA VAL A 178 -7.00 10.69 -19.54
C VAL A 178 -5.65 9.97 -19.47
N HIS A 179 -4.53 10.66 -19.69
CA HIS A 179 -3.20 10.06 -19.54
C HIS A 179 -2.97 9.53 -18.13
N LEU A 180 -3.34 10.28 -17.11
CA LEU A 180 -3.26 9.82 -15.73
C LEU A 180 -4.20 8.64 -15.47
N PHE A 181 -5.41 8.64 -16.03
CA PHE A 181 -6.35 7.53 -15.93
C PHE A 181 -5.78 6.26 -16.56
N ILE A 182 -5.18 6.35 -17.76
CA ILE A 182 -4.50 5.21 -18.41
C ILE A 182 -3.38 4.67 -17.51
N PHE A 183 -2.51 5.55 -17.01
CA PHE A 183 -1.41 5.18 -16.13
C PHE A 183 -1.88 4.41 -14.89
N GLN A 184 -2.90 4.91 -14.22
CA GLN A 184 -3.44 4.29 -13.00
C GLN A 184 -4.21 3.00 -13.31
N GLY A 185 -5.07 3.00 -14.33
CA GLY A 185 -5.88 1.86 -14.71
C GLY A 185 -5.06 0.64 -15.16
N ILE A 186 -4.04 0.88 -15.99
CA ILE A 186 -3.09 -0.17 -16.40
C ILE A 186 -2.29 -0.69 -15.20
N GLY A 187 -1.99 0.16 -14.23
CA GLY A 187 -1.34 -0.25 -13.00
C GLY A 187 -2.13 -1.29 -12.20
N ILE A 188 -3.45 -1.19 -12.17
CA ILE A 188 -4.29 -2.22 -11.52
C ILE A 188 -4.12 -3.56 -12.23
N LEU A 189 -4.20 -3.57 -13.56
CA LEU A 189 -4.08 -4.79 -14.35
C LEU A 189 -2.70 -5.44 -14.22
N SER A 190 -1.63 -4.63 -14.29
CA SER A 190 -0.25 -5.12 -14.17
C SER A 190 0.02 -5.74 -12.79
N GLY A 191 -0.52 -5.14 -11.72
CA GLY A 191 -0.44 -5.68 -10.37
C GLY A 191 -1.11 -7.03 -10.20
N LEU A 192 -2.19 -7.31 -10.94
CA LEU A 192 -2.86 -8.62 -10.95
C LEU A 192 -2.11 -9.69 -11.75
N VAL A 193 -1.33 -9.28 -12.75
CA VAL A 193 -0.63 -10.22 -13.64
C VAL A 193 0.74 -10.62 -13.10
N ILE A 194 1.48 -9.69 -12.47
CA ILE A 194 2.88 -9.90 -12.07
C ILE A 194 3.10 -11.08 -11.10
N PRO A 195 2.19 -11.48 -10.19
CA PRO A 195 2.39 -12.62 -9.31
C PRO A 195 2.64 -13.92 -10.06
N LYS A 196 2.13 -14.06 -11.30
CA LYS A 196 2.37 -15.24 -12.15
C LYS A 196 3.84 -15.38 -12.53
N LEU A 197 4.56 -14.25 -12.70
CA LEU A 197 5.99 -14.26 -13.00
C LEU A 197 6.85 -14.51 -11.77
N MET A 198 6.34 -14.25 -10.58
CA MET A 198 7.08 -14.42 -9.33
C MET A 198 7.24 -15.88 -8.91
N ASN A 199 6.36 -16.77 -9.40
CA ASN A 199 6.37 -18.20 -9.06
C ASN A 199 7.37 -19.03 -9.88
N VAL A 200 8.16 -18.38 -10.75
CA VAL A 200 9.08 -19.09 -11.65
C VAL A 200 10.46 -19.21 -11.01
N ARG A 201 10.85 -20.43 -10.61
CA ARG A 201 12.22 -20.89 -10.30
C ARG A 201 12.97 -20.22 -9.11
N GLY A 202 12.31 -19.69 -8.12
CA GLY A 202 13.03 -19.13 -6.93
C GLY A 202 13.87 -17.88 -7.19
N ASN A 203 14.01 -17.47 -8.46
CA ASN A 203 14.73 -16.26 -8.88
C ASN A 203 13.72 -15.16 -9.24
N GLN A 204 13.74 -14.08 -8.50
CA GLN A 204 12.79 -12.97 -8.67
C GLN A 204 13.33 -11.84 -9.57
N VAL A 205 14.55 -11.98 -10.14
CA VAL A 205 15.16 -10.94 -10.98
C VAL A 205 14.30 -10.62 -12.19
N CYS A 206 13.77 -11.65 -12.87
CA CYS A 206 12.91 -11.46 -14.03
C CYS A 206 11.65 -10.67 -13.66
N ALA A 207 10.96 -11.06 -12.59
CA ALA A 207 9.76 -10.36 -12.13
C ALA A 207 10.05 -8.92 -11.71
N ALA A 208 11.16 -8.68 -10.98
CA ALA A 208 11.56 -7.36 -10.54
C ALA A 208 11.95 -6.45 -11.70
N LEU A 209 12.66 -6.96 -12.71
CA LEU A 209 13.01 -6.20 -13.92
C LEU A 209 11.79 -5.93 -14.79
N THR A 210 10.93 -6.92 -15.03
CA THR A 210 9.69 -6.74 -15.81
C THR A 210 8.78 -5.70 -15.15
N ALA A 211 8.78 -5.63 -13.81
CA ALA A 211 8.04 -4.62 -13.08
C ALA A 211 8.70 -3.23 -13.14
N SER A 212 10.03 -3.12 -13.24
CA SER A 212 10.74 -1.85 -13.14
C SER A 212 11.09 -1.23 -14.50
N ALA A 213 11.50 -2.04 -15.48
CA ALA A 213 11.97 -1.56 -16.78
C ALA A 213 10.94 -0.71 -17.56
N PRO A 214 9.63 -1.00 -17.55
CA PRO A 214 8.68 -0.15 -18.25
C PRO A 214 8.64 1.30 -17.73
N MET A 215 8.93 1.54 -16.44
CA MET A 215 9.01 2.91 -15.93
C MET A 215 10.22 3.67 -16.48
N LEU A 216 11.36 3.00 -16.63
CA LEU A 216 12.55 3.55 -17.26
C LEU A 216 12.28 3.85 -18.75
N ILE A 217 11.64 2.91 -19.46
CA ILE A 217 11.27 3.08 -20.87
C ILE A 217 10.31 4.25 -21.03
N ALA A 218 9.31 4.39 -20.15
CA ALA A 218 8.38 5.52 -20.17
C ALA A 218 9.10 6.86 -19.93
N GLY A 219 10.02 6.92 -18.95
CA GLY A 219 10.82 8.12 -18.69
C GLY A 219 11.68 8.53 -19.87
N LEU A 220 12.40 7.58 -20.49
CA LEU A 220 13.17 7.81 -21.72
C LEU A 220 12.26 8.23 -22.87
N GLY A 221 11.11 7.59 -23.02
CA GLY A 221 10.15 7.91 -24.05
C GLY A 221 9.57 9.33 -23.94
N MET A 222 9.25 9.77 -22.73
CA MET A 222 8.79 11.14 -22.47
C MET A 222 9.88 12.18 -22.80
N LEU A 223 11.15 11.84 -22.62
CA LEU A 223 12.27 12.72 -22.98
C LEU A 223 12.52 12.79 -24.50
N LEU A 224 12.45 11.65 -25.20
CA LEU A 224 12.82 11.54 -26.60
C LEU A 224 11.66 11.80 -27.55
N LEU A 225 10.46 11.35 -27.19
CA LEU A 225 9.25 11.40 -28.03
C LEU A 225 8.04 11.86 -27.20
N PRO A 226 8.06 13.10 -26.69
CA PRO A 226 7.02 13.60 -25.80
C PRO A 226 5.60 13.55 -26.38
N HIS A 227 5.46 13.68 -27.72
CA HIS A 227 4.15 13.62 -28.37
C HIS A 227 3.43 12.28 -28.30
N LEU A 228 4.12 11.20 -27.88
CA LEU A 228 3.53 9.90 -27.64
C LEU A 228 3.12 9.69 -26.17
N MET A 229 2.71 10.75 -25.47
CA MET A 229 2.35 10.73 -24.06
C MET A 229 1.35 9.62 -23.67
N PRO A 230 0.29 9.31 -24.44
CA PRO A 230 -0.60 8.19 -24.15
C PRO A 230 0.12 6.83 -24.09
N VAL A 231 1.10 6.61 -24.97
CA VAL A 231 1.91 5.38 -25.00
C VAL A 231 2.76 5.29 -23.73
N TRP A 232 3.38 6.39 -23.34
CA TRP A 232 4.23 6.42 -22.14
C TRP A 232 3.41 6.31 -20.85
N ALA A 233 2.19 6.84 -20.83
CA ALA A 233 1.25 6.61 -19.75
C ALA A 233 0.88 5.13 -19.62
N PHE A 234 0.64 4.43 -20.74
CA PHE A 234 0.38 2.99 -20.75
C PHE A 234 1.60 2.19 -20.26
N VAL A 235 2.77 2.45 -20.85
CA VAL A 235 4.02 1.74 -20.51
C VAL A 235 4.40 1.96 -19.04
N GLY A 236 4.36 3.20 -18.56
CA GLY A 236 4.60 3.53 -17.15
C GLY A 236 3.58 2.87 -16.22
N GLY A 237 2.32 2.80 -16.65
CA GLY A 237 1.25 2.10 -15.93
C GLY A 237 1.55 0.62 -15.75
N CYS A 238 2.13 -0.05 -16.75
CA CYS A 238 2.57 -1.45 -16.62
C CYS A 238 3.59 -1.65 -15.48
N ALA A 239 4.47 -0.67 -15.25
CA ALA A 239 5.45 -0.74 -14.18
C ALA A 239 4.84 -0.50 -12.79
N GLN A 240 3.93 0.47 -12.69
CA GLN A 240 3.45 1.04 -11.44
C GLN A 240 2.86 -0.01 -10.49
N GLY A 241 1.81 -0.71 -10.91
CA GLY A 241 1.16 -1.74 -10.07
C GLY A 241 2.02 -2.97 -9.86
N ALA A 242 2.72 -3.41 -10.92
CA ALA A 242 3.63 -4.55 -10.87
C ALA A 242 4.76 -4.33 -9.84
N SER A 243 5.39 -3.15 -9.83
CA SER A 243 6.49 -2.84 -8.90
C SER A 243 6.07 -2.86 -7.44
N LEU A 244 4.89 -2.36 -7.12
CA LEU A 244 4.38 -2.39 -5.74
C LEU A 244 4.16 -3.83 -5.27
N VAL A 245 3.54 -4.67 -6.10
CA VAL A 245 3.29 -6.09 -5.76
C VAL A 245 4.60 -6.84 -5.57
N VAL A 246 5.58 -6.61 -6.44
CA VAL A 246 6.93 -7.20 -6.31
C VAL A 246 7.61 -6.72 -5.03
N ALA A 247 7.53 -5.42 -4.70
CA ALA A 247 8.13 -4.88 -3.48
C ALA A 247 7.57 -5.55 -2.21
N LEU A 248 6.24 -5.66 -2.12
CA LEU A 248 5.58 -6.31 -0.98
C LEU A 248 5.89 -7.82 -0.90
N ALA A 249 5.93 -8.49 -2.05
CA ALA A 249 6.30 -9.90 -2.09
C ALA A 249 7.77 -10.13 -1.71
N LEU A 250 8.69 -9.26 -2.14
CA LEU A 250 10.09 -9.34 -1.73
C LEU A 250 10.26 -9.14 -0.22
N ILE A 251 9.50 -8.26 0.41
CA ILE A 251 9.46 -8.11 1.88
C ILE A 251 9.09 -9.45 2.54
N ALA A 252 8.03 -10.09 2.05
CA ALA A 252 7.58 -11.37 2.59
C ALA A 252 8.58 -12.52 2.36
N LEU A 253 9.23 -12.56 1.19
CA LEU A 253 10.19 -13.60 0.81
C LEU A 253 11.57 -13.45 1.48
N ARG A 254 11.94 -12.27 1.98
CA ARG A 254 13.24 -11.99 2.59
C ARG A 254 13.23 -12.01 4.11
N GLY A 255 12.08 -12.07 4.76
CA GLY A 255 11.95 -12.39 6.18
C GLY A 255 12.10 -13.90 6.40
N HIS A 256 12.93 -14.32 7.36
CA HIS A 256 13.13 -15.74 7.68
C HIS A 256 11.98 -16.30 8.53
N ASP A 257 11.38 -15.47 9.35
CA ASP A 257 10.23 -15.81 10.18
C ASP A 257 9.20 -14.66 10.20
N SER A 258 8.07 -14.89 10.85
CA SER A 258 7.00 -13.89 10.92
C SER A 258 7.43 -12.62 11.65
N ALA A 259 8.27 -12.71 12.69
CA ALA A 259 8.75 -11.56 13.45
C ALA A 259 9.71 -10.70 12.61
N GLU A 260 10.66 -11.34 11.92
CA GLU A 260 11.56 -10.64 10.99
C GLU A 260 10.81 -10.00 9.82
N THR A 261 9.80 -10.68 9.26
CA THR A 261 8.98 -10.14 8.17
C THR A 261 8.22 -8.88 8.61
N VAL A 262 7.67 -8.86 9.82
CA VAL A 262 6.97 -7.67 10.37
C VAL A 262 7.96 -6.52 10.54
N VAL A 263 9.14 -6.76 11.10
CA VAL A 263 10.17 -5.73 11.28
C VAL A 263 10.67 -5.23 9.93
N LEU A 264 10.98 -6.14 8.98
CA LEU A 264 11.42 -5.76 7.64
C LEU A 264 10.36 -4.95 6.91
N SER A 265 9.09 -5.31 7.03
CA SER A 265 7.97 -4.56 6.46
C SER A 265 7.87 -3.16 7.06
N GLY A 266 8.00 -3.04 8.38
CA GLY A 266 8.00 -1.74 9.06
C GLY A 266 9.14 -0.84 8.59
N VAL A 267 10.37 -1.37 8.54
CA VAL A 267 11.57 -0.63 8.07
C VAL A 267 11.42 -0.25 6.60
N ALA A 268 11.09 -1.22 5.73
CA ALA A 268 11.00 -1.00 4.29
C ALA A 268 9.91 0.03 3.94
N GLN A 269 8.77 -0.01 4.61
CA GLN A 269 7.70 0.96 4.35
C GLN A 269 7.99 2.33 4.96
N SER A 270 8.50 2.41 6.20
CA SER A 270 8.79 3.70 6.84
C SER A 270 9.88 4.47 6.11
N PHE A 271 11.05 3.87 5.93
CA PHE A 271 12.16 4.51 5.21
C PHE A 271 11.89 4.59 3.71
N GLY A 272 11.21 3.59 3.13
CA GLY A 272 10.82 3.60 1.73
C GLY A 272 9.88 4.76 1.40
N TYR A 273 8.84 5.01 2.21
CA TYR A 273 7.97 6.17 1.99
C TYR A 273 8.63 7.52 2.27
N LEU A 274 9.62 7.55 3.16
CA LEU A 274 10.45 8.75 3.33
C LEU A 274 11.23 9.07 2.05
N ILE A 275 11.87 8.06 1.44
CA ILE A 275 12.52 8.21 0.12
C ILE A 275 11.49 8.58 -0.95
N ALA A 276 10.32 7.96 -0.94
CA ALA A 276 9.26 8.21 -1.91
C ALA A 276 8.77 9.66 -1.90
N SER A 277 8.72 10.30 -0.73
CA SER A 277 8.28 11.69 -0.60
C SER A 277 9.22 12.69 -1.28
N LEU A 278 10.50 12.33 -1.42
CA LEU A 278 11.49 13.17 -2.07
C LEU A 278 11.25 13.27 -3.59
N GLY A 279 10.67 12.25 -4.23
CA GLY A 279 10.47 12.23 -5.68
C GLY A 279 9.62 13.41 -6.19
N PRO A 280 8.34 13.53 -5.79
CA PRO A 280 7.49 14.64 -6.23
C PRO A 280 8.03 16.01 -5.80
N LEU A 281 8.66 16.09 -4.61
CA LEU A 281 9.25 17.32 -4.08
C LEU A 281 10.41 17.79 -4.97
N MET A 282 11.38 16.90 -5.21
CA MET A 282 12.54 17.19 -6.06
C MET A 282 12.12 17.55 -7.49
N PHE A 283 11.13 16.84 -8.03
CA PHE A 283 10.58 17.14 -9.35
C PHE A 283 10.04 18.58 -9.38
N GLY A 284 9.25 18.98 -8.38
CA GLY A 284 8.69 20.32 -8.29
C GLY A 284 9.75 21.42 -8.14
N VAL A 285 10.74 21.21 -7.26
CA VAL A 285 11.86 22.15 -7.08
C VAL A 285 12.64 22.30 -8.39
N LEU A 286 12.89 21.21 -9.11
CA LEU A 286 13.60 21.26 -10.38
C LEU A 286 12.77 21.94 -11.47
N VAL A 287 11.45 21.74 -11.54
CA VAL A 287 10.58 22.49 -12.47
C VAL A 287 10.68 23.98 -12.22
N GLN A 288 10.63 24.42 -10.96
CA GLN A 288 10.75 25.84 -10.62
C GLN A 288 12.14 26.40 -10.92
N ALA A 289 13.19 25.65 -10.65
CA ALA A 289 14.56 26.09 -10.84
C ALA A 289 14.96 26.17 -12.34
N THR A 290 14.42 25.26 -13.16
CA THR A 290 14.83 25.16 -14.59
C THR A 290 13.80 25.74 -15.55
N GLY A 291 12.61 26.13 -15.08
CA GLY A 291 11.53 26.67 -15.88
C GLY A 291 10.87 25.67 -16.83
N GLY A 292 11.14 24.36 -16.69
CA GLY A 292 10.62 23.33 -17.58
C GLY A 292 10.65 21.93 -17.01
N HIS A 293 10.10 20.96 -17.75
CA HIS A 293 9.96 19.57 -17.31
C HIS A 293 11.12 18.66 -17.78
N HIS A 294 12.00 19.14 -18.66
CA HIS A 294 13.05 18.33 -19.27
C HIS A 294 14.08 17.83 -18.24
N VAL A 295 14.65 18.74 -17.44
CA VAL A 295 15.62 18.38 -16.39
C VAL A 295 15.00 17.51 -15.29
N PRO A 296 13.79 17.81 -14.74
CA PRO A 296 13.09 16.92 -13.83
C PRO A 296 12.86 15.51 -14.38
N LEU A 297 12.49 15.40 -15.69
CA LEU A 297 12.31 14.11 -16.35
C LEU A 297 13.63 13.33 -16.49
N MET A 298 14.77 14.01 -16.74
CA MET A 298 16.09 13.36 -16.74
C MET A 298 16.41 12.76 -15.36
N VAL A 299 16.18 13.50 -14.28
CA VAL A 299 16.40 13.02 -12.92
C VAL A 299 15.45 11.87 -12.60
N PHE A 300 14.18 11.97 -12.97
CA PHE A 300 13.20 10.90 -12.83
C PHE A 300 13.63 9.63 -13.56
N THR A 301 14.10 9.75 -14.80
CA THR A 301 14.59 8.63 -15.61
C THR A 301 15.82 7.98 -14.97
N PHE A 302 16.71 8.78 -14.40
CA PHE A 302 17.85 8.26 -13.63
C PHE A 302 17.41 7.50 -12.38
N VAL A 303 16.41 7.99 -11.65
CA VAL A 303 15.82 7.28 -10.50
C VAL A 303 15.20 5.94 -10.94
N ALA A 304 14.50 5.91 -12.08
CA ALA A 304 13.95 4.67 -12.64
C ALA A 304 15.06 3.68 -13.07
N PHE A 305 16.17 4.18 -13.59
CA PHE A 305 17.35 3.37 -13.87
C PHE A 305 17.93 2.76 -12.59
N LEU A 306 18.11 3.55 -11.52
CA LEU A 306 18.56 3.05 -10.22
C LEU A 306 17.61 1.99 -9.67
N GLN A 307 16.29 2.15 -9.86
CA GLN A 307 15.30 1.14 -9.49
C GLN A 307 15.56 -0.19 -10.22
N CYS A 308 15.89 -0.17 -11.53
CA CYS A 308 16.22 -1.37 -12.28
C CYS A 308 17.51 -2.04 -11.76
N VAL A 309 18.53 -1.26 -11.40
CA VAL A 309 19.78 -1.78 -10.80
C VAL A 309 19.47 -2.48 -9.46
N VAL A 310 18.71 -1.83 -8.60
CA VAL A 310 18.31 -2.39 -7.30
C VAL A 310 17.44 -3.63 -7.50
N ALA A 311 16.54 -3.64 -8.51
CA ALA A 311 15.72 -4.79 -8.86
C ALA A 311 16.54 -6.06 -9.15
N VAL A 312 17.66 -5.91 -9.88
CA VAL A 312 18.57 -7.02 -10.15
C VAL A 312 19.20 -7.55 -8.85
N ILE A 313 19.62 -6.66 -7.95
CA ILE A 313 20.26 -7.04 -6.69
C ILE A 313 19.28 -7.77 -5.77
N VAL A 314 18.08 -7.19 -5.57
CA VAL A 314 17.05 -7.72 -4.66
C VAL A 314 16.42 -9.00 -5.21
N GLY A 315 16.31 -9.13 -6.53
CA GLY A 315 15.72 -10.30 -7.17
C GLY A 315 16.59 -11.57 -7.11
N ARG A 316 17.89 -11.45 -6.87
CA ARG A 316 18.78 -12.62 -6.81
C ARG A 316 18.38 -13.55 -5.68
N PRO A 317 18.49 -14.88 -5.88
CA PRO A 317 18.22 -15.82 -4.79
C PRO A 317 19.15 -15.54 -3.63
N SER A 318 18.62 -15.52 -2.40
CA SER A 318 19.45 -15.46 -1.21
C SER A 318 20.29 -16.74 -1.17
N LYS A 319 21.62 -16.64 -1.18
CA LYS A 319 22.45 -17.78 -0.84
C LYS A 319 22.13 -18.11 0.62
N MET A 320 21.50 -19.26 0.83
CA MET A 320 21.34 -19.85 2.16
C MET A 320 22.74 -20.14 2.73
#